data_80a3752a103b7a599cf10abafe2343a3
#
_entry.id   80a3752a103b7a599cf10abafe2343a3
#
_cell.length_a   1.000
_cell.length_b   1.000
_cell.length_c   1.000
_cell.angle_alpha   90.00
_cell.angle_beta   90.00
_cell.angle_gamma   90.00
#
_symmetry.space_group_name_H-M   'P 1'
#
loop_
_entity.id
_entity.type
_entity.pdbx_description
1 polymer ?
#
loop_
_entity_poly.entity_id
_entity_poly.type
_entity_poly.pdbx_seq_one_letter_code
_entity_poly.pdbx_strand_id
1 'polypeptide(L)'
;MPDYLIRLGWPNRALSPNARVDRRKATEPRKAAVTEGWAEAKRTGAKIPADAHLDITFYPPNNQRRDLDNLLASIKPHLDGIARAAGVDDAGWSFTIRKGDPVKGGSVVIHVRNDKPEAISVPVLGVIR
;
A
#
# COMPACT_ATOMS: atom_id res chain seq x y z
N MET A 1 4.08 -20.89 -6.68
CA MET A 1 4.73 -19.59 -6.81
C MET A 1 4.98 -19.00 -5.43
N PRO A 2 6.14 -18.42 -5.20
CA PRO A 2 6.41 -17.82 -3.90
C PRO A 2 5.60 -16.55 -3.70
N ASP A 3 5.23 -16.30 -2.45
CA ASP A 3 4.72 -15.01 -2.07
C ASP A 3 5.85 -14.01 -1.98
N TYR A 4 5.53 -12.73 -2.12
CA TYR A 4 6.52 -11.67 -2.04
C TYR A 4 6.17 -10.72 -0.90
N LEU A 5 7.21 -10.22 -0.23
CA LEU A 5 7.08 -9.18 0.78
C LEU A 5 7.80 -7.93 0.28
N ILE A 6 7.06 -6.85 0.20
CA ILE A 6 7.60 -5.54 -0.16
C ILE A 6 7.53 -4.66 1.07
N ARG A 7 8.66 -4.10 1.47
CA ARG A 7 8.74 -3.23 2.63
C ARG A 7 8.92 -1.79 2.20
N LEU A 8 8.10 -0.92 2.78
CA LEU A 8 8.19 0.51 2.55
C LEU A 8 8.48 1.20 3.88
N GLY A 9 9.11 2.36 3.83
CA GLY A 9 9.20 3.23 4.99
C GLY A 9 7.83 3.81 5.33
N TRP A 10 7.74 4.47 6.48
CA TRP A 10 6.50 5.15 6.85
C TRP A 10 6.26 6.30 5.86
N PRO A 11 5.03 6.46 5.35
CA PRO A 11 4.79 7.45 4.30
C PRO A 11 4.98 8.88 4.81
N ASN A 12 5.49 9.72 3.92
CA ASN A 12 5.67 11.14 4.23
C ASN A 12 4.32 11.75 4.62
N ARG A 13 4.34 12.56 5.65
CA ARG A 13 3.15 13.21 6.17
C ARG A 13 2.39 14.00 5.11
N ALA A 14 3.10 14.60 4.16
CA ALA A 14 2.48 15.39 3.10
C ALA A 14 1.59 14.55 2.18
N LEU A 15 1.70 13.22 2.21
CA LEU A 15 0.89 12.33 1.38
C LEU A 15 -0.45 11.99 2.00
N SER A 16 -0.66 12.34 3.27
CA SER A 16 -1.93 12.08 3.94
C SER A 16 -3.02 12.99 3.36
N PRO A 17 -4.24 12.46 3.13
CA PRO A 17 -5.34 13.30 2.69
C PRO A 17 -5.70 14.39 3.69
N ASN A 18 -5.33 14.22 4.96
CA ASN A 18 -5.57 15.21 6.00
C ASN A 18 -4.42 16.19 6.17
N ALA A 19 -3.36 16.08 5.37
CA ALA A 19 -2.22 16.96 5.50
C ALA A 19 -2.60 18.36 5.04
N ARG A 20 -2.29 19.34 5.87
CA ARG A 20 -2.51 20.75 5.54
C ARG A 20 -1.25 21.31 4.91
N VAL A 21 -0.98 20.86 3.69
CA VAL A 21 0.18 21.32 2.93
C VAL A 21 -0.29 21.81 1.56
N ASP A 22 0.46 22.75 1.01
CA ASP A 22 0.26 23.18 -0.36
C ASP A 22 0.49 21.96 -1.27
N ARG A 23 -0.38 21.78 -2.27
CA ARG A 23 -0.25 20.69 -3.25
C ARG A 23 1.13 20.65 -3.89
N ARG A 24 1.72 21.81 -4.11
CA ARG A 24 3.06 21.90 -4.70
C ARG A 24 4.11 21.26 -3.81
N LYS A 25 3.92 21.35 -2.47
CA LYS A 25 4.86 20.76 -1.52
C LYS A 25 4.73 19.24 -1.44
N ALA A 26 3.63 18.68 -1.92
CA ALA A 26 3.45 17.23 -1.97
C ALA A 26 4.05 16.60 -3.22
N THR A 27 4.48 17.39 -4.21
CA THR A 27 4.97 16.86 -5.48
C THR A 27 6.22 16.02 -5.30
N GLU A 28 7.22 16.54 -4.58
CA GLU A 28 8.47 15.80 -4.37
C GLU A 28 8.27 14.56 -3.48
N PRO A 29 7.54 14.65 -2.36
CA PRO A 29 7.22 13.44 -1.60
C PRO A 29 6.49 12.39 -2.43
N ARG A 30 5.60 12.80 -3.33
CA ARG A 30 4.88 11.86 -4.19
C ARG A 30 5.82 11.18 -5.17
N LYS A 31 6.71 11.93 -5.81
CA LYS A 31 7.70 11.36 -6.73
C LYS A 31 8.62 10.39 -6.00
N ALA A 32 9.06 10.76 -4.81
CA ALA A 32 9.92 9.90 -4.00
C ALA A 32 9.19 8.61 -3.64
N ALA A 33 7.91 8.69 -3.32
CA ALA A 33 7.10 7.51 -2.98
C ALA A 33 6.95 6.58 -4.19
N VAL A 34 6.70 7.12 -5.38
CA VAL A 34 6.63 6.32 -6.61
C VAL A 34 7.96 5.59 -6.82
N THR A 35 9.07 6.31 -6.68
CA THR A 35 10.41 5.74 -6.85
C THR A 35 10.68 4.67 -5.82
N GLU A 36 10.30 4.89 -4.56
CA GLU A 36 10.49 3.89 -3.50
C GLU A 36 9.71 2.62 -3.82
N GLY A 37 8.44 2.74 -4.19
CA GLY A 37 7.62 1.58 -4.51
C GLY A 37 8.19 0.80 -5.69
N TRP A 38 8.60 1.50 -6.74
CA TRP A 38 9.22 0.90 -7.91
C TRP A 38 10.50 0.15 -7.53
N ALA A 39 11.37 0.81 -6.78
CA ALA A 39 12.67 0.23 -6.43
C ALA A 39 12.51 -1.01 -5.55
N GLU A 40 11.62 -0.96 -4.56
CA GLU A 40 11.41 -2.10 -3.67
C GLU A 40 10.78 -3.28 -4.40
N ALA A 41 9.86 -3.03 -5.32
CA ALA A 41 9.29 -4.09 -6.14
C ALA A 41 10.36 -4.73 -7.03
N LYS A 42 11.20 -3.92 -7.66
CA LYS A 42 12.31 -4.44 -8.49
C LYS A 42 13.30 -5.23 -7.65
N ARG A 43 13.62 -4.73 -6.45
CA ARG A 43 14.61 -5.38 -5.58
C ARG A 43 14.14 -6.77 -5.15
N THR A 44 12.84 -6.93 -4.89
CA THR A 44 12.31 -8.23 -4.48
C THR A 44 12.09 -9.18 -5.66
N GLY A 45 12.15 -8.66 -6.89
CA GLY A 45 11.86 -9.47 -8.07
C GLY A 45 10.40 -9.88 -8.17
N ALA A 46 9.51 -9.17 -7.49
CA ALA A 46 8.11 -9.55 -7.42
C ALA A 46 7.45 -9.54 -8.81
N LYS A 47 6.77 -10.62 -9.12
CA LYS A 47 5.92 -10.71 -10.30
C LYS A 47 4.49 -10.61 -9.83
N ILE A 48 3.89 -9.46 -10.08
CA ILE A 48 2.59 -9.13 -9.52
C ILE A 48 1.57 -9.09 -10.66
N PRO A 49 0.59 -10.01 -10.66
CA PRO A 49 -0.40 -10.00 -11.73
C PRO A 49 -1.35 -8.81 -11.61
N ALA A 50 -2.04 -8.50 -12.70
CA ALA A 50 -2.96 -7.38 -12.76
C ALA A 50 -4.15 -7.53 -11.81
N ASP A 51 -4.46 -8.74 -11.38
CA ASP A 51 -5.57 -9.04 -10.48
C ASP A 51 -5.09 -9.51 -9.10
N ALA A 52 -3.89 -9.10 -8.69
CA ALA A 52 -3.31 -9.54 -7.43
C ALA A 52 -4.10 -9.08 -6.22
N HIS A 53 -3.94 -9.81 -5.12
CA HIS A 53 -4.41 -9.38 -3.81
C HIS A 53 -3.21 -9.02 -2.95
N LEU A 54 -3.23 -7.84 -2.36
CA LEU A 54 -2.16 -7.34 -1.51
C LEU A 54 -2.66 -7.21 -0.07
N ASP A 55 -1.96 -7.90 0.85
CA ASP A 55 -2.19 -7.71 2.29
C ASP A 55 -1.22 -6.66 2.78
N ILE A 56 -1.75 -5.56 3.28
CA ILE A 56 -0.94 -4.41 3.69
C ILE A 56 -1.07 -4.22 5.20
N THR A 57 0.06 -4.27 5.89
CA THR A 57 0.10 -4.01 7.32
C THR A 57 0.88 -2.72 7.57
N PHE A 58 0.24 -1.79 8.28
CA PHE A 58 0.86 -0.52 8.66
C PHE A 58 1.35 -0.64 10.10
N TYR A 59 2.67 -0.54 10.30
CA TYR A 59 3.28 -0.51 11.62
C TYR A 59 3.63 0.94 11.93
N PRO A 60 2.77 1.65 12.68
CA PRO A 60 2.99 3.09 12.88
C PRO A 60 4.19 3.37 13.78
N PRO A 61 4.73 4.59 13.73
CA PRO A 61 5.87 4.94 14.58
C PRO A 61 5.49 5.19 16.04
N ASN A 62 4.19 5.31 16.33
CA ASN A 62 3.70 5.57 17.70
C ASN A 62 2.22 5.18 17.76
N ASN A 63 1.61 5.41 18.93
CA ASN A 63 0.22 5.02 19.19
C ASN A 63 -0.80 6.10 18.85
N GLN A 64 -0.44 7.12 18.09
CA GLN A 64 -1.41 8.13 17.68
C GLN A 64 -2.53 7.49 16.88
N ARG A 65 -3.73 8.01 17.05
CA ARG A 65 -4.87 7.53 16.29
C ARG A 65 -4.68 7.82 14.80
N ARG A 66 -4.94 6.83 13.98
CA ARG A 66 -4.87 6.94 12.52
C ARG A 66 -5.97 6.10 11.90
N ASP A 67 -6.57 6.63 10.85
CA ASP A 67 -7.60 5.89 10.12
C ASP A 67 -6.94 5.09 9.00
N LEU A 68 -7.34 3.83 8.85
CA LEU A 68 -6.75 2.92 7.87
C LEU A 68 -6.95 3.40 6.43
N ASP A 69 -8.11 3.97 6.12
CA ASP A 69 -8.36 4.49 4.78
C ASP A 69 -7.43 5.65 4.44
N ASN A 70 -7.12 6.50 5.41
CA ASN A 70 -6.16 7.58 5.21
C ASN A 70 -4.74 7.05 5.04
N LEU A 71 -4.40 5.98 5.76
CA LEU A 71 -3.09 5.34 5.61
C LEU A 71 -2.97 4.72 4.21
N LEU A 72 -4.01 4.04 3.75
CA LEU A 72 -3.98 3.48 2.40
C LEU A 72 -3.83 4.59 1.36
N ALA A 73 -4.56 5.69 1.50
CA ALA A 73 -4.43 6.82 0.58
C ALA A 73 -3.00 7.38 0.58
N SER A 74 -2.34 7.38 1.73
CA SER A 74 -0.97 7.90 1.85
C SER A 74 0.05 7.08 1.07
N ILE A 75 -0.21 5.80 0.82
CA ILE A 75 0.71 4.95 0.08
C ILE A 75 0.28 4.71 -1.37
N LYS A 76 -0.74 5.40 -1.85
CA LYS A 76 -1.14 5.25 -3.26
C LYS A 76 0.02 5.52 -4.23
N PRO A 77 0.84 6.56 -4.03
CA PRO A 77 1.99 6.75 -4.91
C PRO A 77 2.97 5.58 -4.88
N HIS A 78 3.19 4.97 -3.71
CA HIS A 78 4.03 3.77 -3.60
C HIS A 78 3.44 2.63 -4.42
N LEU A 79 2.12 2.43 -4.33
CA LEU A 79 1.44 1.38 -5.09
C LEU A 79 1.54 1.63 -6.59
N ASP A 80 1.46 2.89 -7.02
CA ASP A 80 1.66 3.24 -8.42
C ASP A 80 3.07 2.84 -8.89
N GLY A 81 4.07 3.07 -8.06
CA GLY A 81 5.45 2.67 -8.38
C GLY A 81 5.60 1.16 -8.48
N ILE A 82 4.96 0.42 -7.57
CA ILE A 82 4.98 -1.04 -7.60
C ILE A 82 4.30 -1.55 -8.88
N ALA A 83 3.17 -0.96 -9.24
CA ALA A 83 2.45 -1.35 -10.45
C ALA A 83 3.29 -1.09 -11.71
N ARG A 84 3.99 0.03 -11.76
CA ARG A 84 4.90 0.34 -12.86
C ARG A 84 6.02 -0.67 -12.96
N ALA A 85 6.59 -1.07 -11.81
CA ALA A 85 7.65 -2.08 -11.79
C ALA A 85 7.13 -3.43 -12.30
N ALA A 86 5.90 -3.77 -11.98
CA ALA A 86 5.27 -5.02 -12.41
C ALA A 86 4.74 -4.96 -13.84
N GLY A 87 4.61 -3.75 -14.41
CA GLY A 87 4.08 -3.58 -15.77
C GLY A 87 2.57 -3.79 -15.86
N VAL A 88 1.84 -3.52 -14.78
CA VAL A 88 0.39 -3.70 -14.73
C VAL A 88 -0.29 -2.44 -14.22
N ASP A 89 -1.60 -2.37 -14.41
CA ASP A 89 -2.43 -1.32 -13.84
C ASP A 89 -2.94 -1.82 -12.48
N ASP A 90 -2.80 -1.01 -11.45
CA ASP A 90 -3.23 -1.39 -10.10
C ASP A 90 -4.76 -1.36 -9.93
N ALA A 91 -5.49 -0.94 -10.93
CA ALA A 91 -6.96 -0.88 -10.87
C ALA A 91 -7.60 -2.25 -10.60
N GLY A 92 -6.93 -3.32 -10.99
CA GLY A 92 -7.44 -4.67 -10.78
C GLY A 92 -7.04 -5.29 -9.44
N TRP A 93 -6.24 -4.58 -8.64
CA TRP A 93 -5.78 -5.12 -7.36
C TRP A 93 -6.86 -5.01 -6.29
N SER A 94 -6.86 -5.98 -5.39
CA SER A 94 -7.66 -5.92 -4.18
C SER A 94 -6.74 -5.86 -2.97
N PHE A 95 -7.26 -5.36 -1.85
CA PHE A 95 -6.44 -5.12 -0.66
C PHE A 95 -7.11 -5.65 0.60
N THR A 96 -6.28 -6.16 1.50
CA THR A 96 -6.62 -6.30 2.90
C THR A 96 -5.68 -5.37 3.65
N ILE A 97 -6.21 -4.51 4.50
CA ILE A 97 -5.39 -3.55 5.24
C ILE A 97 -5.60 -3.72 6.74
N ARG A 98 -4.52 -3.56 7.49
CA ARG A 98 -4.57 -3.65 8.96
C ARG A 98 -3.48 -2.81 9.58
N LYS A 99 -3.68 -2.46 10.85
CA LYS A 99 -2.63 -1.83 11.65
C LYS A 99 -1.96 -2.88 12.52
N GLY A 100 -0.66 -2.89 12.51
CA GLY A 100 0.13 -3.67 13.44
C GLY A 100 0.58 -2.83 14.62
N ASP A 101 1.39 -3.43 15.49
CA ASP A 101 1.95 -2.73 16.63
C ASP A 101 2.93 -1.65 16.19
N PRO A 102 3.08 -0.57 16.97
CA PRO A 102 4.05 0.45 16.61
C PRO A 102 5.48 -0.09 16.56
N VAL A 103 6.24 0.40 15.60
CA VAL A 103 7.67 0.12 15.52
C VAL A 103 8.41 1.44 15.35
N LYS A 104 9.64 1.48 15.82
CA LYS A 104 10.45 2.69 15.73
C LYS A 104 10.57 3.13 14.28
N GLY A 105 10.25 4.38 14.02
CA GLY A 105 10.30 4.95 12.67
C GLY A 105 9.14 4.58 11.76
N GLY A 106 8.32 3.62 12.15
CA GLY A 106 7.20 3.16 11.33
C GLY A 106 7.64 2.32 10.14
N SER A 107 6.72 1.53 9.62
CA SER A 107 7.00 0.68 8.45
C SER A 107 5.68 0.26 7.82
N VAL A 108 5.72 -0.02 6.52
CA VAL A 108 4.58 -0.60 5.81
C VAL A 108 5.07 -1.89 5.15
N VAL A 109 4.37 -2.98 5.38
CA VAL A 109 4.71 -4.27 4.78
C VAL A 109 3.58 -4.70 3.87
N ILE A 110 3.91 -4.97 2.62
CA ILE A 110 2.96 -5.42 1.62
C ILE A 110 3.28 -6.87 1.31
N HIS A 111 2.34 -7.75 1.60
CA HIS A 111 2.44 -9.15 1.24
C HIS A 111 1.63 -9.37 -0.03
N VAL A 112 2.32 -9.67 -1.12
CA VAL A 112 1.69 -10.00 -2.39
C VAL A 112 1.39 -11.48 -2.38
N ARG A 113 0.11 -11.81 -2.32
CA ARG A 113 -0.31 -13.21 -2.18
C ARG A 113 -0.42 -13.89 -3.51
N ASN A 114 -0.04 -15.17 -3.54
CA ASN A 114 -0.23 -16.00 -4.71
C ASN A 114 -1.69 -16.36 -4.93
N ASP A 115 -2.45 -16.44 -3.85
CA ASP A 115 -3.85 -16.82 -3.90
C ASP A 115 -4.70 -15.62 -3.52
N LYS A 116 -5.77 -15.41 -4.26
CA LYS A 116 -6.77 -14.44 -3.86
C LYS A 116 -7.57 -15.02 -2.72
N PRO A 117 -7.95 -14.21 -1.73
CA PRO A 117 -8.96 -14.64 -0.77
C PRO A 117 -10.20 -15.03 -1.54
N GLU A 118 -10.79 -16.12 -1.13
CA GLU A 118 -12.01 -16.61 -1.77
C GLU A 118 -13.08 -15.53 -1.68
N ALA A 119 -13.67 -15.23 -2.81
CA ALA A 119 -14.75 -14.27 -2.85
C ALA A 119 -15.91 -14.83 -2.06
N ILE A 120 -16.23 -14.21 -0.95
CA ILE A 120 -17.38 -14.62 -0.19
C ILE A 120 -18.61 -14.12 -0.92
N SER A 121 -19.38 -15.05 -1.37
CA SER A 121 -20.64 -14.78 -1.95
C SER A 121 -21.60 -14.38 -0.86
N VAL A 122 -21.36 -13.23 -0.27
CA VAL A 122 -22.28 -12.71 0.68
C VAL A 122 -23.35 -12.02 -0.08
N PRO A 123 -24.49 -12.42 0.12
CA PRO A 123 -25.55 -11.67 -0.46
C PRO A 123 -25.45 -10.29 0.04
N VAL A 124 -25.02 -9.86 -0.22
CA VAL A 124 -24.78 -8.99 0.09
C VAL A 124 -24.90 -8.24 0.80
N LEU A 125 -24.86 -8.32 1.29
CA LEU A 125 -24.73 -7.64 2.01
C LEU A 125 -24.22 -6.69 1.66
N GLY A 126 -24.28 -6.68 1.07
CA GLY A 126 -23.78 -6.10 0.72
C GLY A 126 -23.21 -5.66 0.76
N VAL A 127 -23.16 -5.68 0.82
CA VAL A 127 -22.54 -5.45 0.85
C VAL A 127 -21.82 -4.97 1.15
N ILE A 128 -21.73 -4.86 1.42
CA ILE A 128 -20.90 -4.47 1.80
C ILE A 128 -20.13 -4.00 1.16
N ARG A 129 -20.13 -3.65 0.90
CA ARG A 129 -19.35 -3.42 0.20
C ARG A 129 -18.67 -2.39 0.23
#